data_471cb0d9a22c7c679db718a1c95e0b85
#
_entry.id   471cb0d9a22c7c679db718a1c95e0b85
#
_cell.length_a   1.000
_cell.length_b   1.000
_cell.length_c   1.000
_cell.angle_alpha   90.00
_cell.angle_beta   90.00
_cell.angle_gamma   90.00
#
_symmetry.space_group_name_H-M   'P 1'
#
loop_
_entity.id
_entity.type
_entity.pdbx_description
1 polymer ?
#
loop_
_entity_poly.entity_id
_entity_poly.type
_entity_poly.pdbx_seq_one_letter_code
_entity_poly.pdbx_strand_id
1 'polypeptide(L)'
;LKHKGKGFILVDEVENLLERNYFVFDNDSRAKGYINKILEENCVVTFWLSNTTDFDPAYKRRFTFSIHLPTPPFSVRRKMLSNAIKQYSVPVGNEWIDSTSKNEKLTPALIAQVAEVAGCIETKNKTASEKVLNRLINAKFEFLGISDRIGKQKRSDISYKLEYVNAAVDLDSFIRGIKEQNQASVLLQGTSGCGKSKFVEHLSERLEKPLLKKRASDLLD
;
A
#
# COMPACT_ATOMS: atom_id res chain seq x y z
N LEU A 1 17.54 20.17 22.06
CA LEU A 1 16.89 18.92 22.51
C LEU A 1 17.55 18.45 23.79
N LYS A 2 16.94 18.74 24.98
CA LYS A 2 17.57 18.52 26.30
C LYS A 2 17.31 17.12 26.91
N HIS A 3 16.78 16.18 26.15
CA HIS A 3 16.49 14.83 26.65
C HIS A 3 17.66 13.88 26.36
N LYS A 4 18.65 13.85 27.25
CA LYS A 4 19.79 12.93 27.15
C LYS A 4 19.30 11.48 27.37
N GLY A 5 19.20 10.69 26.30
CA GLY A 5 19.17 9.22 26.33
C GLY A 5 17.90 8.53 26.87
N LYS A 6 16.82 9.26 27.17
CA LYS A 6 15.57 8.68 27.68
C LYS A 6 14.38 9.03 26.79
N GLY A 7 14.10 8.16 25.83
CA GLY A 7 12.92 8.29 24.99
C GLY A 7 13.24 8.35 23.50
N PHE A 8 12.18 8.54 22.70
CA PHE A 8 12.25 8.74 21.26
C PHE A 8 11.71 10.12 20.91
N ILE A 9 12.22 10.71 19.84
CA ILE A 9 11.66 11.92 19.24
C ILE A 9 11.02 11.51 17.93
N LEU A 10 9.83 12.03 17.64
CA LEU A 10 9.17 11.91 16.37
C LEU A 10 9.00 13.30 15.77
N VAL A 11 9.48 13.49 14.56
CA VAL A 11 9.31 14.69 13.76
C VAL A 11 8.46 14.33 12.55
N ASP A 12 7.28 14.91 12.46
CA ASP A 12 6.35 14.65 11.36
C ASP A 12 6.43 15.76 10.29
N GLU A 13 5.96 15.43 9.08
CA GLU A 13 5.94 16.35 7.92
C GLU A 13 7.31 16.98 7.63
N VAL A 14 8.36 16.17 7.71
CA VAL A 14 9.74 16.66 7.56
C VAL A 14 10.03 17.20 6.15
N GLU A 15 9.20 16.87 5.15
CA GLU A 15 9.23 17.46 3.81
C GLU A 15 9.21 18.99 3.86
N ASN A 16 8.39 19.57 4.73
CA ASN A 16 8.31 21.03 4.90
C ASN A 16 9.64 21.65 5.33
N LEU A 17 10.51 20.86 5.95
CA LEU A 17 11.82 21.30 6.43
C LEU A 17 12.95 21.01 5.42
N LEU A 18 12.82 19.92 4.65
CA LEU A 18 13.90 19.35 3.81
C LEU A 18 13.67 19.53 2.30
N GLU A 19 12.52 20.08 1.87
CA GLU A 19 12.26 20.33 0.45
C GLU A 19 13.22 21.37 -0.13
N ARG A 20 13.67 21.12 -1.37
CA ARG A 20 14.62 21.98 -2.09
C ARG A 20 14.17 23.43 -2.26
N ASN A 21 12.85 23.67 -2.25
CA ASN A 21 12.27 24.96 -2.60
C ASN A 21 11.94 25.87 -1.41
N TYR A 22 12.02 25.38 -0.18
CA TYR A 22 11.64 26.18 0.98
C TYR A 22 12.60 27.38 1.22
N PHE A 23 13.82 27.30 0.69
CA PHE A 23 14.87 28.32 0.87
C PHE A 23 15.19 29.13 -0.39
N VAL A 24 14.32 29.14 -1.40
CA VAL A 24 14.57 29.87 -2.67
C VAL A 24 14.55 31.39 -2.47
N PHE A 25 13.93 31.89 -1.40
CA PHE A 25 13.82 33.33 -1.13
C PHE A 25 14.80 33.89 -0.12
N ASP A 26 15.55 33.04 0.57
CA ASP A 26 16.56 33.53 1.51
C ASP A 26 17.86 32.72 1.32
N ASN A 27 18.94 33.45 0.99
CA ASN A 27 20.31 32.92 0.85
C ASN A 27 20.88 32.46 2.21
N ASP A 28 20.05 31.86 3.06
CA ASP A 28 20.45 31.51 4.40
C ASP A 28 21.12 30.14 4.48
N SER A 29 22.41 30.15 4.13
CA SER A 29 23.35 29.05 4.44
C SER A 29 23.31 28.63 5.92
N ARG A 30 22.82 29.51 6.82
CA ARG A 30 22.64 29.23 8.25
C ARG A 30 21.53 28.25 8.54
N ALA A 31 20.38 28.34 7.82
CA ALA A 31 19.27 27.40 8.01
C ALA A 31 19.65 25.97 7.59
N LYS A 32 20.35 25.83 6.46
CA LYS A 32 20.88 24.53 6.01
C LYS A 32 21.92 23.98 7.01
N GLY A 33 22.79 24.82 7.52
CA GLY A 33 23.77 24.44 8.54
C GLY A 33 23.13 23.98 9.84
N TYR A 34 22.05 24.65 10.27
CA TYR A 34 21.28 24.26 11.45
C TYR A 34 20.57 22.91 11.31
N ILE A 35 19.92 22.67 10.16
CA ILE A 35 19.28 21.38 9.87
C ILE A 35 20.32 20.26 9.84
N ASN A 36 21.44 20.47 9.16
CA ASN A 36 22.53 19.50 9.12
C ASN A 36 23.01 19.15 10.53
N LYS A 37 23.18 20.15 11.37
CA LYS A 37 23.59 19.96 12.75
C LYS A 37 22.57 19.15 13.56
N ILE A 38 21.28 19.42 13.38
CA ILE A 38 20.23 18.62 14.04
C ILE A 38 20.25 17.16 13.58
N LEU A 39 20.48 16.90 12.30
CA LEU A 39 20.53 15.55 11.77
C LEU A 39 21.77 14.78 12.24
N GLU A 40 22.91 15.45 12.38
CA GLU A 40 24.21 14.85 12.74
C GLU A 40 24.43 14.73 14.25
N GLU A 41 23.97 15.70 15.05
CA GLU A 41 24.25 15.78 16.49
C GLU A 41 23.08 15.29 17.37
N ASN A 42 22.26 14.38 16.85
CA ASN A 42 21.16 13.81 17.64
C ASN A 42 21.67 12.98 18.81
N CYS A 43 21.38 13.44 20.03
CA CYS A 43 21.69 12.71 21.27
C CYS A 43 20.64 11.64 21.62
N VAL A 44 19.55 11.54 20.86
CA VAL A 44 18.38 10.69 21.11
C VAL A 44 17.92 10.08 19.79
N VAL A 45 17.44 8.86 19.82
CA VAL A 45 16.86 8.23 18.62
C VAL A 45 15.69 9.07 18.13
N THR A 46 15.78 9.56 16.89
CA THR A 46 14.78 10.42 16.28
C THR A 46 14.23 9.77 15.03
N PHE A 47 12.91 9.70 14.95
CA PHE A 47 12.17 9.25 13.78
C PHE A 47 11.67 10.46 13.00
N TRP A 48 12.00 10.49 11.72
CA TRP A 48 11.61 11.55 10.80
C TRP A 48 10.60 10.99 9.83
N LEU A 49 9.36 11.49 9.85
CA LEU A 49 8.29 11.03 8.99
C LEU A 49 8.14 11.95 7.79
N SER A 50 8.01 11.36 6.60
CA SER A 50 7.79 12.08 5.37
C SER A 50 6.91 11.31 4.40
N ASN A 51 6.11 12.05 3.63
CA ASN A 51 5.30 11.53 2.54
C ASN A 51 6.06 11.48 1.20
N THR A 52 7.25 12.05 1.13
CA THR A 52 8.12 12.08 -0.06
C THR A 52 9.54 11.66 0.27
N THR A 53 10.26 11.22 -0.75
CA THR A 53 11.70 10.97 -0.70
C THR A 53 12.49 11.98 -1.53
N ASP A 54 11.83 13.03 -2.05
CA ASP A 54 12.47 14.04 -2.89
C ASP A 54 13.13 15.15 -2.05
N PHE A 55 14.20 14.77 -1.35
CA PHE A 55 15.04 15.68 -0.56
C PHE A 55 16.38 15.92 -1.25
N ASP A 56 17.04 17.01 -0.82
CA ASP A 56 18.43 17.24 -1.18
C ASP A 56 19.30 16.03 -0.78
N PRO A 57 20.14 15.48 -1.70
CA PRO A 57 21.04 14.38 -1.41
C PRO A 57 21.96 14.64 -0.20
N ALA A 58 22.23 15.90 0.10
CA ALA A 58 23.02 16.27 1.28
C ALA A 58 22.31 15.88 2.60
N TYR A 59 20.98 16.00 2.68
CA TYR A 59 20.22 15.56 3.84
C TYR A 59 20.08 14.03 3.87
N LYS A 60 19.82 13.40 2.73
CA LYS A 60 19.65 11.94 2.65
C LYS A 60 20.83 11.16 3.26
N ARG A 61 22.04 11.64 3.03
CA ARG A 61 23.29 11.02 3.55
C ARG A 61 23.46 11.08 5.07
N ARG A 62 22.68 11.92 5.75
CA ARG A 62 22.76 12.11 7.21
C ARG A 62 21.80 11.23 8.00
N PHE A 63 20.84 10.60 7.33
CA PHE A 63 20.00 9.61 7.97
C PHE A 63 20.76 8.30 8.12
N THR A 64 20.74 7.73 9.31
CA THR A 64 21.36 6.42 9.59
C THR A 64 20.63 5.30 8.84
N PHE A 65 19.30 5.37 8.78
CA PHE A 65 18.44 4.41 8.07
C PHE A 65 17.30 5.14 7.36
N SER A 66 16.85 4.56 6.25
CA SER A 66 15.63 4.96 5.57
C SER A 66 14.75 3.73 5.41
N ILE A 67 13.52 3.80 5.89
CA ILE A 67 12.55 2.71 5.82
C ILE A 67 11.35 3.20 5.02
N HIS A 68 11.11 2.59 3.87
CA HIS A 68 9.90 2.83 3.09
C HIS A 68 8.79 1.92 3.56
N LEU A 69 7.65 2.50 3.94
CA LEU A 69 6.44 1.80 4.38
C LEU A 69 5.36 1.91 3.29
N PRO A 70 5.33 1.01 2.31
CA PRO A 70 4.33 1.04 1.25
C PRO A 70 2.94 0.65 1.77
N THR A 71 1.92 0.91 0.95
CA THR A 71 0.58 0.40 1.21
C THR A 71 0.63 -1.13 1.36
N PRO A 72 -0.02 -1.71 2.38
CA PRO A 72 0.01 -3.15 2.61
C PRO A 72 -0.43 -3.95 1.38
N PRO A 73 0.09 -5.17 1.18
CA PRO A 73 -0.33 -6.04 0.07
C PRO A 73 -1.79 -6.48 0.21
N PHE A 74 -2.37 -6.99 -0.88
CA PHE A 74 -3.77 -7.39 -0.98
C PHE A 74 -4.27 -8.23 0.21
N SER A 75 -3.55 -9.30 0.57
CA SER A 75 -3.94 -10.21 1.66
C SER A 75 -4.06 -9.49 3.01
N VAL A 76 -3.16 -8.56 3.26
CA VAL A 76 -3.17 -7.74 4.49
C VAL A 76 -4.31 -6.73 4.45
N ARG A 77 -4.50 -6.01 3.31
CA ARG A 77 -5.62 -5.07 3.15
C ARG A 77 -6.96 -5.77 3.32
N ARG A 78 -7.12 -6.97 2.73
CA ARG A 78 -8.31 -7.80 2.88
C ARG A 78 -8.61 -8.12 4.35
N LYS A 79 -7.60 -8.56 5.08
CA LYS A 79 -7.71 -8.86 6.52
C LYS A 79 -8.06 -7.61 7.33
N MET A 80 -7.39 -6.49 7.05
CA MET A 80 -7.67 -5.21 7.73
C MET A 80 -9.09 -4.73 7.46
N LEU A 81 -9.54 -4.75 6.20
CA LEU A 81 -10.91 -4.36 5.83
C LEU A 81 -11.93 -5.28 6.49
N SER A 82 -11.74 -6.61 6.45
CA SER A 82 -12.62 -7.56 7.11
C SER A 82 -12.72 -7.32 8.62
N ASN A 83 -11.60 -7.05 9.29
CA ASN A 83 -11.57 -6.78 10.73
C ASN A 83 -12.27 -5.45 11.05
N ALA A 84 -12.00 -4.38 10.31
CA ALA A 84 -12.64 -3.09 10.51
C ALA A 84 -14.17 -3.17 10.32
N ILE A 85 -14.62 -3.83 9.27
CA ILE A 85 -16.05 -4.06 9.02
C ILE A 85 -16.72 -4.85 10.15
N LYS A 86 -16.06 -5.88 10.68
CA LYS A 86 -16.55 -6.65 11.83
C LYS A 86 -16.60 -5.82 13.10
N GLN A 87 -15.56 -5.03 13.37
CA GLN A 87 -15.47 -4.17 14.55
C GLN A 87 -16.63 -3.19 14.64
N TYR A 88 -17.04 -2.62 13.53
CA TYR A 88 -18.14 -1.66 13.46
C TYR A 88 -19.49 -2.31 13.07
N SER A 89 -19.56 -3.64 13.01
CA SER A 89 -20.78 -4.42 12.72
C SER A 89 -21.48 -4.02 11.40
N VAL A 90 -20.71 -3.60 10.39
CA VAL A 90 -21.25 -3.20 9.09
C VAL A 90 -21.52 -4.45 8.25
N PRO A 91 -22.77 -4.73 7.83
CA PRO A 91 -23.06 -5.92 7.04
C PRO A 91 -22.59 -5.76 5.58
N VAL A 92 -21.64 -6.60 5.12
CA VAL A 92 -21.17 -6.65 3.73
C VAL A 92 -20.95 -8.08 3.26
N GLY A 93 -20.88 -8.30 1.94
CA GLY A 93 -20.50 -9.57 1.33
C GLY A 93 -18.99 -9.77 1.23
N ASN A 94 -18.54 -11.03 1.26
CA ASN A 94 -17.13 -11.36 1.07
C ASN A 94 -16.61 -10.91 -0.30
N GLU A 95 -17.43 -11.01 -1.35
CA GLU A 95 -17.08 -10.56 -2.70
C GLU A 95 -16.76 -9.07 -2.74
N TRP A 96 -17.51 -8.26 -1.98
CA TRP A 96 -17.25 -6.84 -1.87
C TRP A 96 -15.92 -6.57 -1.16
N ILE A 97 -15.63 -7.29 -0.07
CA ILE A 97 -14.35 -7.19 0.65
C ILE A 97 -13.19 -7.53 -0.30
N ASP A 98 -13.32 -8.63 -1.05
CA ASP A 98 -12.29 -9.09 -1.97
C ASP A 98 -12.05 -8.09 -3.11
N SER A 99 -13.11 -7.62 -3.75
CA SER A 99 -13.00 -6.64 -4.84
C SER A 99 -12.42 -5.30 -4.39
N THR A 100 -12.88 -4.81 -3.23
CA THR A 100 -12.42 -3.54 -2.66
C THR A 100 -10.96 -3.61 -2.23
N SER A 101 -10.55 -4.71 -1.61
CA SER A 101 -9.17 -4.90 -1.16
C SER A 101 -8.14 -4.98 -2.30
N LYS A 102 -8.55 -5.21 -3.54
CA LYS A 102 -7.66 -5.17 -4.72
C LYS A 102 -7.13 -3.77 -5.01
N ASN A 103 -7.83 -2.73 -4.57
CA ASN A 103 -7.40 -1.36 -4.81
C ASN A 103 -6.17 -1.01 -3.95
N GLU A 104 -5.05 -0.70 -4.60
CA GLU A 104 -3.77 -0.39 -3.95
C GLU A 104 -3.76 0.97 -3.25
N LYS A 105 -4.74 1.83 -3.54
CA LYS A 105 -4.90 3.14 -2.89
C LYS A 105 -5.66 3.06 -1.55
N LEU A 106 -6.12 1.86 -1.20
CA LEU A 106 -6.83 1.62 0.06
C LEU A 106 -5.82 1.50 1.22
N THR A 107 -5.51 2.63 1.83
CA THR A 107 -4.57 2.71 2.96
C THR A 107 -5.21 2.23 4.28
N PRO A 108 -4.41 1.81 5.28
CA PRO A 108 -4.93 1.43 6.60
C PRO A 108 -5.80 2.51 7.27
N ALA A 109 -5.35 3.77 7.19
CA ALA A 109 -6.10 4.90 7.75
C ALA A 109 -7.46 5.09 7.07
N LEU A 110 -7.49 4.95 5.74
CA LEU A 110 -8.73 5.04 4.98
C LEU A 110 -9.71 3.90 5.33
N ILE A 111 -9.21 2.68 5.47
CA ILE A 111 -10.01 1.52 5.89
C ILE A 111 -10.67 1.80 7.25
N ALA A 112 -9.89 2.26 8.23
CA ALA A 112 -10.40 2.53 9.57
C ALA A 112 -11.48 3.63 9.56
N GLN A 113 -11.18 4.79 8.94
CA GLN A 113 -12.10 5.92 8.86
C GLN A 113 -13.41 5.58 8.17
N VAL A 114 -13.36 4.87 7.05
CA VAL A 114 -14.56 4.53 6.28
C VAL A 114 -15.42 3.51 7.00
N ALA A 115 -14.81 2.52 7.67
CA ALA A 115 -15.54 1.54 8.46
C ALA A 115 -16.21 2.17 9.68
N GLU A 116 -15.52 3.08 10.38
CA GLU A 116 -16.04 3.83 11.52
C GLU A 116 -17.28 4.67 11.12
N VAL A 117 -17.15 5.49 10.07
CA VAL A 117 -18.25 6.31 9.57
C VAL A 117 -19.43 5.46 9.09
N ALA A 118 -19.15 4.34 8.39
CA ALA A 118 -20.19 3.42 7.94
C ALA A 118 -20.91 2.75 9.12
N GLY A 119 -20.22 2.47 10.22
CA GLY A 119 -20.81 1.95 11.45
C GLY A 119 -21.78 2.91 12.13
N CYS A 120 -21.63 4.22 11.93
CA CYS A 120 -22.57 5.23 12.42
C CYS A 120 -23.83 5.36 11.56
N ILE A 121 -23.87 4.73 10.38
CA ILE A 121 -24.99 4.82 9.45
C ILE A 121 -25.81 3.54 9.53
N GLU A 122 -27.04 3.63 10.02
CA GLU A 122 -27.95 2.48 10.00
C GLU A 122 -28.27 2.06 8.57
N THR A 123 -27.93 0.83 8.24
CA THR A 123 -28.20 0.24 6.93
C THR A 123 -29.03 -1.04 7.06
N LYS A 124 -30.06 -1.15 6.22
CA LYS A 124 -31.05 -2.24 6.32
C LYS A 124 -30.54 -3.60 5.79
N ASN A 125 -29.53 -3.59 4.93
CA ASN A 125 -29.05 -4.81 4.30
C ASN A 125 -27.62 -4.63 3.73
N LYS A 126 -26.98 -5.75 3.36
CA LYS A 126 -25.60 -5.76 2.80
C LYS A 126 -25.43 -4.83 1.61
N THR A 127 -26.35 -4.84 0.66
CA THR A 127 -26.27 -4.00 -0.55
C THR A 127 -26.31 -2.51 -0.24
N ALA A 128 -27.10 -2.12 0.75
CA ALA A 128 -27.15 -0.72 1.19
C ALA A 128 -25.84 -0.30 1.86
N SER A 129 -25.30 -1.14 2.73
CA SER A 129 -23.99 -0.91 3.37
C SER A 129 -22.86 -0.77 2.35
N GLU A 130 -22.80 -1.68 1.39
CA GLU A 130 -21.79 -1.64 0.32
C GLU A 130 -21.89 -0.37 -0.53
N LYS A 131 -23.11 0.11 -0.83
CA LYS A 131 -23.30 1.39 -1.52
C LYS A 131 -22.83 2.58 -0.69
N VAL A 132 -23.09 2.58 0.62
CA VAL A 132 -22.59 3.61 1.54
C VAL A 132 -21.06 3.59 1.57
N LEU A 133 -20.46 2.44 1.81
CA LEU A 133 -19.00 2.28 1.83
C LEU A 133 -18.35 2.71 0.51
N ASN A 134 -18.92 2.32 -0.63
CA ASN A 134 -18.42 2.75 -1.94
C ASN A 134 -18.47 4.28 -2.11
N ARG A 135 -19.53 4.92 -1.64
CA ARG A 135 -19.65 6.40 -1.66
C ARG A 135 -18.60 7.06 -0.78
N LEU A 136 -18.41 6.55 0.45
CA LEU A 136 -17.44 7.09 1.40
C LEU A 136 -16.01 6.96 0.87
N ILE A 137 -15.64 5.79 0.34
CA ILE A 137 -14.32 5.57 -0.23
C ILE A 137 -14.10 6.47 -1.45
N ASN A 138 -15.07 6.54 -2.37
CA ASN A 138 -14.96 7.34 -3.57
C ASN A 138 -14.89 8.84 -3.26
N ALA A 139 -15.67 9.34 -2.30
CA ALA A 139 -15.60 10.73 -1.84
C ALA A 139 -14.21 11.04 -1.24
N LYS A 140 -13.64 10.09 -0.49
CA LYS A 140 -12.30 10.25 0.07
C LYS A 140 -11.22 10.22 -1.01
N PHE A 141 -11.35 9.36 -2.00
CA PHE A 141 -10.45 9.32 -3.16
C PHE A 141 -10.51 10.64 -3.95
N GLU A 142 -11.70 11.16 -4.20
CA GLU A 142 -11.88 12.43 -4.87
C GLU A 142 -11.25 13.59 -4.10
N PHE A 143 -11.46 13.63 -2.79
CA PHE A 143 -10.83 14.62 -1.91
C PHE A 143 -9.29 14.55 -1.93
N LEU A 144 -8.72 13.34 -2.05
CA LEU A 144 -7.28 13.12 -2.11
C LEU A 144 -6.71 13.23 -3.54
N GLY A 145 -7.51 13.60 -4.53
CA GLY A 145 -7.07 13.68 -5.93
C GLY A 145 -6.80 12.32 -6.57
N ILE A 146 -7.28 11.22 -5.98
CA ILE A 146 -7.11 9.88 -6.50
C ILE A 146 -8.18 9.61 -7.56
N SER A 147 -7.79 9.33 -8.80
CA SER A 147 -8.72 9.10 -9.91
C SER A 147 -9.43 7.73 -9.86
N ASP A 148 -8.96 6.81 -9.03
CA ASP A 148 -9.58 5.50 -8.86
C ASP A 148 -10.98 5.61 -8.26
N ARG A 149 -11.85 4.63 -8.61
CA ARG A 149 -13.19 4.52 -8.04
C ARG A 149 -13.50 3.07 -7.70
N ILE A 150 -14.14 2.86 -6.54
CA ILE A 150 -14.66 1.56 -6.12
C ILE A 150 -16.13 1.44 -6.49
N GLY A 151 -16.60 0.23 -6.79
CA GLY A 151 -18.00 -0.04 -7.14
C GLY A 151 -18.39 0.25 -8.59
N LYS A 152 -17.51 0.78 -9.43
CA LYS A 152 -17.66 0.71 -10.88
C LYS A 152 -17.07 -0.63 -11.32
N GLN A 153 -17.91 -1.53 -11.82
CA GLN A 153 -17.41 -2.68 -12.59
C GLN A 153 -16.52 -2.12 -13.71
N LYS A 154 -15.21 -2.36 -13.63
CA LYS A 154 -14.35 -2.22 -14.80
C LYS A 154 -14.92 -3.15 -15.85
N ARG A 155 -15.44 -2.59 -16.94
CA ARG A 155 -16.07 -3.30 -18.07
C ARG A 155 -15.12 -4.28 -18.81
N SER A 156 -14.00 -4.67 -18.24
CA SER A 156 -12.96 -5.46 -18.91
C SER A 156 -12.16 -6.42 -18.01
N ASP A 157 -12.58 -6.71 -16.79
CA ASP A 157 -12.05 -7.90 -16.14
C ASP A 157 -12.87 -9.11 -16.58
N ILE A 158 -12.49 -9.69 -17.71
CA ILE A 158 -12.75 -11.11 -17.95
C ILE A 158 -12.20 -11.79 -16.69
N SER A 159 -13.11 -12.34 -15.89
CA SER A 159 -12.73 -13.08 -14.68
C SER A 159 -11.63 -14.07 -15.08
N TYR A 160 -10.42 -13.89 -14.55
CA TYR A 160 -9.33 -14.82 -14.85
C TYR A 160 -9.71 -16.18 -14.30
N LYS A 161 -9.88 -17.14 -15.20
CA LYS A 161 -10.14 -18.52 -14.84
C LYS A 161 -8.98 -19.37 -15.31
N LEU A 162 -8.51 -20.29 -14.45
CA LEU A 162 -7.46 -21.24 -14.81
C LEU A 162 -7.82 -22.09 -16.04
N GLU A 163 -9.11 -22.36 -16.23
CA GLU A 163 -9.67 -23.10 -17.37
C GLU A 163 -9.35 -22.43 -18.72
N TYR A 164 -9.08 -21.13 -18.76
CA TYR A 164 -8.74 -20.41 -19.98
C TYR A 164 -7.24 -20.42 -20.30
N VAL A 165 -6.43 -20.99 -19.41
CA VAL A 165 -4.98 -21.05 -19.59
C VAL A 165 -4.63 -22.41 -20.17
N ASN A 166 -4.15 -22.41 -21.41
CA ASN A 166 -3.61 -23.62 -22.03
C ASN A 166 -2.17 -23.86 -21.52
N ALA A 167 -2.06 -24.67 -20.48
CA ALA A 167 -0.76 -25.04 -19.89
C ALA A 167 -0.51 -26.54 -20.08
N ALA A 168 0.76 -26.90 -20.27
CA ALA A 168 1.20 -28.30 -20.41
C ALA A 168 1.11 -29.09 -19.07
N VAL A 169 0.82 -28.41 -17.97
CA VAL A 169 0.72 -29.00 -16.63
C VAL A 169 -0.64 -28.66 -16.01
N ASP A 170 -1.11 -29.53 -15.13
CA ASP A 170 -2.29 -29.24 -14.33
C ASP A 170 -1.98 -28.12 -13.33
N LEU A 171 -2.55 -26.92 -13.57
CA LEU A 171 -2.29 -25.74 -12.79
C LEU A 171 -2.81 -25.84 -11.35
N ASP A 172 -3.87 -26.60 -11.09
CA ASP A 172 -4.36 -26.80 -9.73
C ASP A 172 -3.40 -27.66 -8.90
N SER A 173 -2.87 -28.72 -9.49
CA SER A 173 -1.81 -29.53 -8.86
C SER A 173 -0.52 -28.76 -8.66
N PHE A 174 -0.16 -27.92 -9.64
CA PHE A 174 0.99 -27.02 -9.51
C PHE A 174 0.82 -26.03 -8.33
N ILE A 175 -0.35 -25.41 -8.20
CA ILE A 175 -0.64 -24.48 -7.09
C ILE A 175 -0.57 -25.20 -5.74
N ARG A 176 -1.06 -26.43 -5.64
CA ARG A 176 -0.91 -27.25 -4.42
C ARG A 176 0.55 -27.49 -4.07
N GLY A 177 1.36 -27.89 -5.06
CA GLY A 177 2.80 -28.11 -4.86
C GLY A 177 3.54 -26.85 -4.41
N ILE A 178 3.25 -25.69 -5.00
CA ILE A 178 3.83 -24.40 -4.59
C ILE A 178 3.46 -24.02 -3.16
N LYS A 179 2.28 -24.40 -2.68
CA LYS A 179 1.86 -24.14 -1.31
C LYS A 179 2.74 -24.86 -0.29
N GLU A 180 3.22 -26.05 -0.64
CA GLU A 180 4.05 -26.89 0.22
C GLU A 180 5.55 -26.52 0.14
N GLN A 181 5.95 -25.86 -0.96
CA GLN A 181 7.32 -25.43 -1.18
C GLN A 181 7.59 -24.04 -0.60
N ASN A 182 8.67 -23.89 0.16
CA ASN A 182 9.09 -22.58 0.69
C ASN A 182 9.97 -21.79 -0.30
N GLN A 183 10.60 -22.49 -1.25
CA GLN A 183 11.50 -21.91 -2.24
C GLN A 183 11.31 -22.58 -3.58
N ALA A 184 11.09 -21.79 -4.63
CA ALA A 184 11.02 -22.26 -6.00
C ALA A 184 11.34 -21.12 -6.97
N SER A 185 12.04 -21.44 -8.06
CA SER A 185 12.16 -20.55 -9.21
C SER A 185 11.36 -21.15 -10.37
N VAL A 186 10.35 -20.40 -10.83
CA VAL A 186 9.42 -20.85 -11.85
C VAL A 186 9.49 -19.96 -13.08
N LEU A 187 9.80 -20.52 -14.23
CA LEU A 187 9.76 -19.82 -15.51
C LEU A 187 8.39 -20.02 -16.17
N LEU A 188 7.65 -18.94 -16.39
CA LEU A 188 6.44 -18.94 -17.20
C LEU A 188 6.76 -18.46 -18.61
N GLN A 189 6.68 -19.35 -19.59
CA GLN A 189 6.95 -19.07 -20.98
C GLN A 189 5.66 -18.99 -21.80
N GLY A 190 5.60 -18.10 -22.78
CA GLY A 190 4.47 -17.94 -23.69
C GLY A 190 4.45 -16.55 -24.33
N THR A 191 3.60 -16.37 -25.35
CA THR A 191 3.44 -15.10 -26.08
C THR A 191 2.97 -13.96 -25.18
N SER A 192 3.16 -12.72 -25.62
CA SER A 192 2.63 -11.55 -24.90
C SER A 192 1.08 -11.64 -24.86
N GLY A 193 0.49 -11.29 -23.72
CA GLY A 193 -0.96 -11.30 -23.55
C GLY A 193 -1.57 -12.67 -23.15
N CYS A 194 -0.82 -13.77 -23.13
CA CYS A 194 -1.36 -15.10 -22.77
C CYS A 194 -1.67 -15.31 -21.27
N GLY A 195 -1.65 -14.27 -20.45
CA GLY A 195 -2.08 -14.34 -19.05
C GLY A 195 -1.01 -14.69 -18.02
N LYS A 196 0.30 -14.74 -18.36
CA LYS A 196 1.38 -15.08 -17.42
C LYS A 196 1.36 -14.28 -16.13
N SER A 197 1.30 -12.96 -16.24
CA SER A 197 1.25 -12.07 -15.07
C SER A 197 -0.05 -12.23 -14.26
N LYS A 198 -1.17 -12.45 -14.96
CA LYS A 198 -2.46 -12.71 -14.31
C LYS A 198 -2.48 -14.03 -13.55
N PHE A 199 -1.78 -15.04 -14.06
CA PHE A 199 -1.62 -16.30 -13.35
C PHE A 199 -0.87 -16.11 -12.01
N VAL A 200 0.21 -15.34 -12.02
CA VAL A 200 0.97 -15.06 -10.78
C VAL A 200 0.16 -14.22 -9.79
N GLU A 201 -0.63 -13.26 -10.27
CA GLU A 201 -1.57 -12.51 -9.44
C GLU A 201 -2.61 -13.44 -8.80
N HIS A 202 -3.23 -14.31 -9.59
CA HIS A 202 -4.19 -15.33 -9.12
C HIS A 202 -3.56 -16.30 -8.11
N LEU A 203 -2.32 -16.75 -8.35
CA LEU A 203 -1.55 -17.60 -7.44
C LEU A 203 -1.33 -16.90 -6.09
N SER A 204 -0.91 -15.65 -6.12
CA SER A 204 -0.69 -14.80 -4.94
C SER A 204 -1.98 -14.64 -4.11
N GLU A 205 -3.11 -14.37 -4.77
CA GLU A 205 -4.42 -14.27 -4.14
C GLU A 205 -4.85 -15.61 -3.50
N ARG A 206 -4.70 -16.71 -4.23
CA ARG A 206 -5.13 -18.05 -3.79
C ARG A 206 -4.28 -18.60 -2.64
N LEU A 207 -3.00 -18.27 -2.60
CA LEU A 207 -2.08 -18.65 -1.53
C LEU A 207 -2.04 -17.64 -0.37
N GLU A 208 -2.74 -16.52 -0.49
CA GLU A 208 -2.73 -15.39 0.47
C GLU A 208 -1.30 -14.88 0.74
N LYS A 209 -0.42 -14.97 -0.26
CA LYS A 209 0.97 -14.48 -0.17
C LYS A 209 1.10 -13.13 -0.89
N PRO A 210 1.84 -12.17 -0.33
CA PRO A 210 2.08 -10.90 -1.00
C PRO A 210 2.89 -11.10 -2.29
N LEU A 211 2.51 -10.40 -3.36
CA LEU A 211 3.22 -10.39 -4.64
C LEU A 211 4.07 -9.13 -4.78
N LEU A 212 5.38 -9.28 -4.86
CA LEU A 212 6.29 -8.21 -5.20
C LEU A 212 6.64 -8.29 -6.69
N LYS A 213 6.24 -7.28 -7.46
CA LYS A 213 6.56 -7.17 -8.89
C LYS A 213 7.81 -6.34 -9.06
N LYS A 214 8.83 -6.91 -9.70
CA LYS A 214 10.05 -6.21 -10.09
C LYS A 214 10.32 -6.40 -11.59
N ARG A 215 10.92 -5.40 -12.22
CA ARG A 215 11.46 -5.52 -13.58
C ARG A 215 12.91 -6.03 -13.48
N ALA A 216 13.42 -6.61 -14.56
CA ALA A 216 14.82 -7.06 -14.59
C ALA A 216 15.81 -5.91 -14.34
N SER A 217 15.48 -4.69 -14.81
CA SER A 217 16.23 -3.47 -14.50
C SER A 217 16.35 -3.18 -13.00
N ASP A 218 15.29 -3.49 -12.23
CA ASP A 218 15.24 -3.20 -10.79
C ASP A 218 16.08 -4.18 -9.95
N LEU A 219 16.69 -5.18 -10.59
CA LEU A 219 17.55 -6.18 -9.95
C LEU A 219 19.03 -5.94 -10.23
N LEU A 220 19.36 -4.99 -11.13
CA LEU A 220 20.72 -4.67 -11.54
C LEU A 220 21.26 -3.38 -10.90
N ASP A 221 20.40 -2.67 -10.17
CA ASP A 221 20.72 -1.50 -9.34
C ASP A 221 20.97 -1.94 -7.88
#